data_f0eec75918f04490ead9cf031ca12152
#
_entry.id   f0eec75918f04490ead9cf031ca12152
#
_cell.length_a   1.000
_cell.length_b   1.000
_cell.length_c   1.000
_cell.angle_alpha   90.00
_cell.angle_beta   90.00
_cell.angle_gamma   90.00
#
_symmetry.space_group_name_H-M   'P 1'
#
loop_
_entity.id
_entity.type
_entity.pdbx_description
1 polymer ?
#
loop_
_entity_poly.entity_id
_entity_poly.type
_entity_poly.pdbx_seq_one_letter_code
_entity_poly.pdbx_strand_id
1 'polypeptide(L)'
;MNKKLYIELISLIILGMITSLSLPPVNYLMVNFFTFTLFFLFLIKKSNQHKNKKLFFFYGWLFGLGYFFTNLYWISISLTFDQNFKFLIPLTVFLIPAFLAIFYGLISFFFIILKPKKIVSSFLVFSLIFGIIEFVRGSILTGFPWNLIVYSFSNQLEFLSVTSIIGTYGFNLFCISLFSSPAIFILKDTKKNLGVCVFFFITIIFFYIYGSFYKEKFNNSVRETYDYKIRIVGSNISLDRFYLNVDPISVIKDLIKISNPIKKEKTIFVWPEGILPNISQGELIEYEWLFEKNFSQNHFLIIGINDESINNGTIDYFNSLSVYDNKLNLLDSYNKINLVPFGEFLPFKNILKLVGLKSITNNYQSFSKGKQRDIIDINYKNFYLKILPLICYEIIYSGKLFKNNNFDLIVNISEDGWFGQSIGPKQHFAHSILRAIESGKYIARSTNNGIAAIINPLGSVEQAVNFGKSGYIDFKERRQIQPTIFSKYGNKIFGLLILLYIFLIFSFNRIKNE
;
A
#
# COMPACT_ATOMS: atom_id res chain seq x y z
N MET A 1 18.70 -25.36 -28.09
CA MET A 1 18.68 -23.94 -27.67
C MET A 1 20.12 -23.54 -27.32
N ASN A 2 20.62 -22.39 -27.80
CA ASN A 2 22.03 -22.00 -27.67
C ASN A 2 22.35 -21.64 -26.20
N LYS A 3 23.44 -22.12 -25.60
CA LYS A 3 23.91 -21.85 -24.22
C LYS A 3 23.82 -20.36 -23.85
N LYS A 4 24.14 -19.48 -24.81
CA LYS A 4 24.06 -18.03 -24.66
C LYS A 4 22.62 -17.55 -24.37
N LEU A 5 21.60 -18.12 -25.02
CA LEU A 5 20.20 -17.76 -24.81
C LEU A 5 19.74 -18.12 -23.39
N TYR A 6 20.12 -19.31 -22.88
CA TYR A 6 19.80 -19.69 -21.51
C TYR A 6 20.39 -18.73 -20.47
N ILE A 7 21.65 -18.32 -20.66
CA ILE A 7 22.29 -17.36 -19.76
C ILE A 7 21.54 -16.02 -19.77
N GLU A 8 21.14 -15.53 -20.95
CA GLU A 8 20.35 -14.29 -21.07
C GLU A 8 18.99 -14.37 -20.37
N LEU A 9 18.27 -15.50 -20.48
CA LEU A 9 16.96 -15.67 -19.85
C LEU A 9 17.09 -15.77 -18.32
N ILE A 10 18.05 -16.54 -17.82
CA ILE A 10 18.32 -16.67 -16.38
C ILE A 10 18.76 -15.31 -15.82
N SER A 11 19.60 -14.55 -16.55
CA SER A 11 20.05 -13.24 -16.09
C SER A 11 18.91 -12.23 -15.91
N LEU A 12 17.83 -12.31 -16.70
CA LEU A 12 16.64 -11.46 -16.51
C LEU A 12 15.89 -11.79 -15.23
N ILE A 13 15.74 -13.08 -14.90
CA ILE A 13 15.11 -13.49 -13.62
C ILE A 13 15.95 -12.99 -12.45
N ILE A 14 17.27 -13.22 -12.49
CA ILE A 14 18.19 -12.77 -11.44
C ILE A 14 18.13 -11.24 -11.30
N LEU A 15 18.10 -10.51 -12.42
CA LEU A 15 18.01 -9.05 -12.41
C LEU A 15 16.72 -8.56 -11.75
N GLY A 16 15.59 -9.23 -12.02
CA GLY A 16 14.32 -8.97 -11.33
C GLY A 16 14.42 -9.24 -9.82
N MET A 17 15.01 -10.39 -9.43
CA MET A 17 15.23 -10.74 -8.03
C MET A 17 16.09 -9.68 -7.31
N ILE A 18 17.19 -9.26 -7.94
CA ILE A 18 18.06 -8.22 -7.37
C ILE A 18 17.30 -6.88 -7.21
N THR A 19 16.43 -6.52 -8.15
CA THR A 19 15.60 -5.30 -8.06
C THR A 19 14.76 -5.28 -6.77
N SER A 20 14.30 -6.44 -6.28
CA SER A 20 13.51 -6.53 -5.06
C SER A 20 14.23 -6.03 -3.80
N LEU A 21 15.57 -6.08 -3.77
CA LEU A 21 16.37 -5.59 -2.66
C LEU A 21 16.26 -4.06 -2.47
N SER A 22 15.73 -3.34 -3.45
CA SER A 22 15.47 -1.91 -3.32
C SER A 22 14.27 -1.59 -2.44
N LEU A 23 13.36 -2.53 -2.24
CA LEU A 23 12.11 -2.33 -1.50
C LEU A 23 12.26 -2.63 0.00
N PRO A 24 11.30 -2.17 0.84
CA PRO A 24 11.25 -2.55 2.25
C PRO A 24 11.26 -4.08 2.45
N PRO A 25 11.95 -4.57 3.45
CA PRO A 25 12.69 -3.85 4.50
C PRO A 25 14.14 -3.54 4.17
N VAL A 26 14.68 -4.00 3.03
CA VAL A 26 16.11 -3.91 2.68
C VAL A 26 16.48 -2.48 2.26
N ASN A 27 15.67 -1.84 1.41
CA ASN A 27 15.79 -0.44 0.96
C ASN A 27 17.14 -0.08 0.31
N TYR A 28 17.78 -1.00 -0.42
CA TYR A 28 18.99 -0.71 -1.18
C TYR A 28 18.66 0.00 -2.50
N LEU A 29 18.31 1.28 -2.38
CA LEU A 29 17.89 2.14 -3.51
C LEU A 29 18.83 2.07 -4.72
N MET A 30 20.14 2.05 -4.49
CA MET A 30 21.17 2.09 -5.55
C MET A 30 21.11 0.89 -6.50
N VAL A 31 20.56 -0.22 -6.05
CA VAL A 31 20.35 -1.42 -6.89
C VAL A 31 19.51 -1.11 -8.12
N ASN A 32 18.53 -0.21 -8.00
CA ASN A 32 17.67 0.16 -9.12
C ASN A 32 18.43 0.83 -10.27
N PHE A 33 19.46 1.64 -9.98
CA PHE A 33 20.30 2.23 -11.03
C PHE A 33 21.00 1.16 -11.87
N PHE A 34 21.40 0.07 -11.25
CA PHE A 34 22.00 -1.06 -11.95
C PHE A 34 20.95 -1.88 -12.72
N THR A 35 19.87 -2.28 -12.07
CA THR A 35 18.92 -3.24 -12.63
C THR A 35 18.08 -2.64 -13.76
N PHE A 36 17.55 -1.42 -13.59
CA PHE A 36 16.78 -0.73 -14.64
C PHE A 36 17.65 -0.31 -15.82
N THR A 37 18.88 0.16 -15.56
CA THR A 37 19.85 0.46 -16.62
C THR A 37 20.13 -0.78 -17.46
N LEU A 38 20.47 -1.92 -16.84
CA LEU A 38 20.75 -3.15 -17.56
C LEU A 38 19.54 -3.71 -18.30
N PHE A 39 18.36 -3.64 -17.68
CA PHE A 39 17.12 -4.11 -18.32
C PHE A 39 16.81 -3.28 -19.58
N PHE A 40 16.88 -1.97 -19.49
CA PHE A 40 16.67 -1.10 -20.65
C PHE A 40 17.72 -1.32 -21.75
N LEU A 41 19.02 -1.39 -21.39
CA LEU A 41 20.11 -1.72 -22.33
C LEU A 41 19.89 -3.07 -23.02
N PHE A 42 19.45 -4.08 -22.29
CA PHE A 42 19.12 -5.39 -22.84
C PHE A 42 17.99 -5.27 -23.88
N LEU A 43 16.89 -4.57 -23.57
CA LEU A 43 15.79 -4.37 -24.51
C LEU A 43 16.23 -3.61 -25.77
N ILE A 44 17.03 -2.55 -25.63
CA ILE A 44 17.60 -1.81 -26.78
C ILE A 44 18.46 -2.74 -27.63
N LYS A 45 19.40 -3.47 -27.03
CA LYS A 45 20.27 -4.42 -27.76
C LYS A 45 19.46 -5.45 -28.53
N LYS A 46 18.45 -6.06 -27.90
CA LYS A 46 17.57 -7.05 -28.55
C LYS A 46 16.72 -6.44 -29.66
N SER A 47 16.26 -5.21 -29.51
CA SER A 47 15.48 -4.51 -30.53
C SER A 47 16.25 -4.22 -31.83
N ASN A 48 17.58 -4.21 -31.76
CA ASN A 48 18.45 -4.09 -32.93
C ASN A 48 18.70 -5.44 -33.62
N GLN A 49 18.47 -6.58 -32.93
CA GLN A 49 18.64 -7.94 -33.46
C GLN A 49 17.36 -8.48 -34.11
N HIS A 50 16.21 -8.23 -33.49
CA HIS A 50 14.90 -8.71 -33.97
C HIS A 50 13.77 -7.86 -33.40
N LYS A 51 12.59 -7.94 -34.07
CA LYS A 51 11.36 -7.26 -33.63
C LYS A 51 10.26 -8.25 -33.21
N ASN A 52 10.62 -9.44 -32.73
CA ASN A 52 9.67 -10.45 -32.31
C ASN A 52 8.97 -10.04 -31.02
N LYS A 53 7.73 -9.58 -31.12
CA LYS A 53 6.93 -9.05 -30.01
C LYS A 53 6.71 -10.10 -28.90
N LYS A 54 6.52 -11.41 -29.27
CA LYS A 54 6.34 -12.50 -28.31
C LYS A 54 7.60 -12.70 -27.45
N LEU A 55 8.79 -12.61 -28.04
CA LEU A 55 10.03 -12.71 -27.28
C LEU A 55 10.22 -11.50 -26.36
N PHE A 56 9.85 -10.30 -26.79
CA PHE A 56 9.91 -9.11 -25.94
C PHE A 56 8.95 -9.24 -24.74
N PHE A 57 7.73 -9.73 -24.95
CA PHE A 57 6.83 -10.06 -23.85
C PHE A 57 7.51 -11.03 -22.87
N PHE A 58 8.12 -12.09 -23.37
CA PHE A 58 8.77 -13.10 -22.55
C PHE A 58 9.96 -12.53 -21.77
N TYR A 59 10.77 -11.64 -22.36
CA TYR A 59 11.86 -10.96 -21.64
C TYR A 59 11.36 -10.13 -20.46
N GLY A 60 10.32 -9.32 -20.66
CA GLY A 60 9.71 -8.56 -19.58
C GLY A 60 9.06 -9.45 -18.53
N TRP A 61 8.40 -10.52 -18.96
CA TRP A 61 7.78 -11.48 -18.07
C TRP A 61 8.81 -12.18 -17.16
N LEU A 62 9.96 -12.58 -17.68
CA LEU A 62 11.03 -13.18 -16.88
C LEU A 62 11.61 -12.20 -15.84
N PHE A 63 11.85 -10.96 -16.23
CA PHE A 63 12.27 -9.91 -15.29
C PHE A 63 11.21 -9.70 -14.20
N GLY A 64 9.95 -9.57 -14.58
CA GLY A 64 8.83 -9.43 -13.66
C GLY A 64 8.65 -10.65 -12.75
N LEU A 65 8.81 -11.87 -13.30
CA LEU A 65 8.73 -13.11 -12.51
C LEU A 65 9.76 -13.12 -11.36
N GLY A 66 11.03 -12.81 -11.66
CA GLY A 66 12.05 -12.69 -10.62
C GLY A 66 11.71 -11.63 -9.58
N TYR A 67 11.25 -10.46 -10.03
CA TYR A 67 10.87 -9.36 -9.16
C TYR A 67 9.72 -9.71 -8.21
N PHE A 68 8.61 -10.23 -8.71
CA PHE A 68 7.46 -10.56 -7.90
C PHE A 68 7.65 -11.82 -7.06
N PHE A 69 8.41 -12.80 -7.53
CA PHE A 69 8.70 -14.02 -6.78
C PHE A 69 9.39 -13.70 -5.45
N THR A 70 10.42 -12.88 -5.46
CA THR A 70 11.15 -12.48 -4.26
C THR A 70 10.39 -11.53 -3.35
N ASN A 71 9.49 -10.71 -3.91
CA ASN A 71 8.74 -9.72 -3.15
C ASN A 71 7.44 -10.26 -2.53
N LEU A 72 6.84 -11.33 -3.07
CA LEU A 72 5.47 -11.73 -2.75
C LEU A 72 5.34 -13.16 -2.21
N TYR A 73 6.47 -13.85 -1.94
CA TYR A 73 6.44 -15.20 -1.35
C TYR A 73 5.60 -15.26 -0.06
N TRP A 74 5.55 -14.16 0.68
CA TRP A 74 4.83 -14.05 1.95
C TRP A 74 3.31 -14.21 1.82
N ILE A 75 2.72 -13.98 0.63
CA ILE A 75 1.28 -14.19 0.41
C ILE A 75 0.91 -15.65 0.69
N SER A 76 1.80 -16.59 0.40
CA SER A 76 1.57 -18.00 0.65
C SER A 76 1.55 -18.38 2.13
N ILE A 77 2.08 -17.51 3.02
CA ILE A 77 2.09 -17.76 4.47
C ILE A 77 0.66 -17.77 5.02
N SER A 78 -0.24 -16.95 4.46
CA SER A 78 -1.65 -16.97 4.85
C SER A 78 -2.30 -18.36 4.72
N LEU A 79 -1.82 -19.19 3.80
CA LEU A 79 -2.29 -20.56 3.60
C LEU A 79 -1.75 -21.56 4.64
N THR A 80 -0.76 -21.17 5.44
CA THR A 80 -0.21 -22.04 6.47
C THR A 80 -1.09 -22.13 7.70
N PHE A 81 -1.98 -21.15 7.90
CA PHE A 81 -2.86 -21.09 9.07
C PHE A 81 -4.04 -22.07 9.00
N ASP A 82 -4.42 -22.51 7.78
CA ASP A 82 -5.46 -23.51 7.58
C ASP A 82 -4.91 -24.76 6.89
N GLN A 83 -5.08 -25.92 7.54
CA GLN A 83 -4.60 -27.21 7.01
C GLN A 83 -5.17 -27.53 5.63
N ASN A 84 -6.42 -27.12 5.37
CA ASN A 84 -7.11 -27.41 4.13
C ASN A 84 -6.49 -26.69 2.90
N PHE A 85 -5.70 -25.62 3.11
CA PHE A 85 -5.12 -24.83 2.02
C PHE A 85 -3.60 -25.03 1.86
N LYS A 86 -2.93 -25.76 2.74
CA LYS A 86 -1.47 -25.96 2.67
C LYS A 86 -0.97 -26.55 1.36
N PHE A 87 -1.78 -27.40 0.71
CA PHE A 87 -1.40 -27.99 -0.59
C PHE A 87 -1.31 -26.94 -1.72
N LEU A 88 -1.93 -25.77 -1.54
CA LEU A 88 -1.88 -24.67 -2.51
C LEU A 88 -0.60 -23.80 -2.40
N ILE A 89 0.18 -23.95 -1.34
CA ILE A 89 1.37 -23.13 -1.09
C ILE A 89 2.33 -23.12 -2.29
N PRO A 90 2.79 -24.26 -2.84
CA PRO A 90 3.72 -24.25 -3.98
C PRO A 90 3.13 -23.57 -5.21
N LEU A 91 1.82 -23.75 -5.43
CA LEU A 91 1.10 -23.16 -6.54
C LEU A 91 1.02 -21.63 -6.37
N THR A 92 0.68 -21.14 -5.18
CA THR A 92 0.53 -19.71 -4.87
C THR A 92 1.85 -18.97 -4.98
N VAL A 93 2.96 -19.56 -4.47
CA VAL A 93 4.30 -18.99 -4.55
C VAL A 93 4.74 -18.75 -5.99
N PHE A 94 4.27 -19.55 -6.95
CA PHE A 94 4.62 -19.40 -8.36
C PHE A 94 3.56 -18.63 -9.18
N LEU A 95 2.26 -18.97 -9.04
CA LEU A 95 1.21 -18.42 -9.91
C LEU A 95 0.96 -16.94 -9.69
N ILE A 96 1.00 -16.45 -8.45
CA ILE A 96 0.78 -15.01 -8.19
C ILE A 96 1.90 -14.18 -8.83
N PRO A 97 3.20 -14.47 -8.61
CA PRO A 97 4.27 -13.81 -9.34
C PRO A 97 4.18 -13.94 -10.85
N ALA A 98 3.87 -15.12 -11.38
CA ALA A 98 3.74 -15.37 -12.81
C ALA A 98 2.60 -14.55 -13.45
N PHE A 99 1.46 -14.44 -12.75
CA PHE A 99 0.33 -13.60 -13.17
C PHE A 99 0.71 -12.11 -13.16
N LEU A 100 1.33 -11.61 -12.10
CA LEU A 100 1.74 -10.21 -12.01
C LEU A 100 2.86 -9.88 -13.00
N ALA A 101 3.73 -10.83 -13.31
CA ALA A 101 4.76 -10.69 -14.34
C ALA A 101 4.19 -10.43 -15.75
N ILE A 102 2.92 -10.78 -16.01
CA ILE A 102 2.24 -10.45 -17.28
C ILE A 102 2.31 -8.94 -17.55
N PHE A 103 2.13 -8.10 -16.52
CA PHE A 103 2.22 -6.65 -16.67
C PHE A 103 3.61 -6.21 -17.14
N TYR A 104 4.66 -6.81 -16.62
CA TYR A 104 6.04 -6.53 -17.04
C TYR A 104 6.34 -7.07 -18.45
N GLY A 105 5.74 -8.21 -18.79
CA GLY A 105 5.71 -8.71 -20.16
C GLY A 105 5.07 -7.70 -21.13
N LEU A 106 3.93 -7.11 -20.75
CA LEU A 106 3.24 -6.08 -21.53
C LEU A 106 4.09 -4.80 -21.69
N ILE A 107 4.87 -4.40 -20.67
CA ILE A 107 5.80 -3.27 -20.77
C ILE A 107 6.77 -3.49 -21.95
N SER A 108 7.45 -4.61 -21.97
CA SER A 108 8.42 -4.91 -23.02
C SER A 108 7.76 -5.15 -24.38
N PHE A 109 6.56 -5.74 -24.41
CA PHE A 109 5.75 -5.93 -25.61
C PHE A 109 5.37 -4.59 -26.25
N PHE A 110 4.80 -3.66 -25.48
CA PHE A 110 4.45 -2.34 -26.00
C PHE A 110 5.68 -1.51 -26.31
N PHE A 111 6.75 -1.67 -25.55
CA PHE A 111 8.02 -0.99 -25.85
C PHE A 111 8.52 -1.30 -27.26
N ILE A 112 8.60 -2.57 -27.67
CA ILE A 112 9.10 -2.90 -29.02
C ILE A 112 8.18 -2.42 -30.14
N ILE A 113 6.88 -2.27 -29.86
CA ILE A 113 5.90 -1.74 -30.84
C ILE A 113 6.06 -0.23 -31.01
N LEU A 114 6.20 0.49 -29.88
CA LEU A 114 6.17 1.96 -29.85
C LEU A 114 7.54 2.60 -29.86
N LYS A 115 8.63 1.80 -29.80
CA LYS A 115 10.01 2.28 -29.74
C LYS A 115 10.38 3.17 -30.93
N PRO A 116 10.70 4.46 -30.72
CA PRO A 116 11.24 5.34 -31.75
C PRO A 116 12.67 4.95 -32.15
N LYS A 117 13.17 5.57 -33.21
CA LYS A 117 14.58 5.38 -33.65
C LYS A 117 15.58 6.03 -32.67
N LYS A 118 15.25 7.21 -32.12
CA LYS A 118 16.13 7.97 -31.24
C LYS A 118 16.16 7.39 -29.82
N ILE A 119 17.34 7.34 -29.24
CA ILE A 119 17.56 6.73 -27.90
C ILE A 119 16.79 7.46 -26.80
N VAL A 120 16.84 8.81 -26.75
CA VAL A 120 16.12 9.59 -25.74
C VAL A 120 14.61 9.37 -25.84
N SER A 121 14.04 9.42 -27.04
CA SER A 121 12.62 9.14 -27.24
C SER A 121 12.26 7.70 -26.86
N SER A 122 13.14 6.71 -27.15
CA SER A 122 12.95 5.31 -26.74
C SER A 122 12.97 5.14 -25.24
N PHE A 123 13.85 5.85 -24.54
CA PHE A 123 13.95 5.87 -23.10
C PHE A 123 12.68 6.47 -22.47
N LEU A 124 12.20 7.62 -22.96
CA LEU A 124 10.98 8.23 -22.47
C LEU A 124 9.75 7.34 -22.72
N VAL A 125 9.68 6.67 -23.88
CA VAL A 125 8.64 5.68 -24.20
C VAL A 125 8.68 4.49 -23.23
N PHE A 126 9.88 3.96 -22.93
CA PHE A 126 10.04 2.88 -21.95
C PHE A 126 9.50 3.29 -20.57
N SER A 127 9.93 4.46 -20.09
CA SER A 127 9.50 4.99 -18.78
C SER A 127 7.99 5.22 -18.74
N LEU A 128 7.43 5.84 -19.79
CA LEU A 128 6.01 6.12 -19.89
C LEU A 128 5.15 4.84 -19.88
N ILE A 129 5.52 3.84 -20.71
CA ILE A 129 4.81 2.56 -20.75
C ILE A 129 4.88 1.88 -19.38
N PHE A 130 6.05 1.88 -18.76
CA PHE A 130 6.22 1.29 -17.43
C PHE A 130 5.29 1.96 -16.42
N GLY A 131 5.29 3.31 -16.35
CA GLY A 131 4.41 4.06 -15.45
C GLY A 131 2.93 3.81 -15.70
N ILE A 132 2.49 3.77 -16.98
CA ILE A 132 1.09 3.49 -17.34
C ILE A 132 0.69 2.07 -16.94
N ILE A 133 1.52 1.07 -17.24
CA ILE A 133 1.20 -0.34 -16.92
C ILE A 133 1.16 -0.57 -15.41
N GLU A 134 2.04 0.09 -14.64
CA GLU A 134 1.97 0.05 -13.17
C GLU A 134 0.68 0.70 -12.63
N PHE A 135 0.24 1.81 -13.22
CA PHE A 135 -1.04 2.44 -12.86
C PHE A 135 -2.23 1.51 -13.21
N VAL A 136 -2.19 0.87 -14.38
CA VAL A 136 -3.19 -0.12 -14.80
C VAL A 136 -3.21 -1.29 -13.81
N ARG A 137 -2.06 -1.88 -13.46
CA ARG A 137 -1.94 -2.96 -12.46
C ARG A 137 -2.52 -2.57 -11.10
N GLY A 138 -2.33 -1.33 -10.68
CA GLY A 138 -2.90 -0.79 -9.44
C GLY A 138 -4.38 -0.40 -9.54
N SER A 139 -5.03 -0.55 -10.70
CA SER A 139 -6.39 -0.05 -10.93
C SER A 139 -7.38 -1.07 -11.46
N ILE A 140 -6.96 -2.03 -12.29
CA ILE A 140 -7.85 -3.05 -12.90
C ILE A 140 -8.08 -4.23 -11.96
N LEU A 141 -9.13 -4.97 -12.21
CA LEU A 141 -9.64 -6.03 -11.33
C LEU A 141 -9.91 -5.46 -9.94
N THR A 142 -9.15 -5.85 -8.93
CA THR A 142 -9.19 -5.23 -7.59
C THR A 142 -8.10 -4.19 -7.41
N GLY A 143 -7.11 -4.15 -8.30
CA GLY A 143 -5.90 -3.35 -8.19
C GLY A 143 -4.89 -3.93 -7.18
N PHE A 144 -3.61 -4.01 -7.57
CA PHE A 144 -2.55 -4.44 -6.65
C PHE A 144 -1.29 -3.56 -6.81
N PRO A 145 -1.30 -2.32 -6.29
CA PRO A 145 -0.16 -1.39 -6.39
C PRO A 145 0.92 -1.65 -5.33
N TRP A 146 1.10 -2.89 -4.87
CA TRP A 146 1.91 -3.22 -3.70
C TRP A 146 3.40 -2.91 -3.91
N ASN A 147 3.99 -3.38 -4.99
CA ASN A 147 5.43 -3.32 -5.24
C ASN A 147 5.77 -2.27 -6.30
N LEU A 148 5.41 -0.99 -6.09
CA LEU A 148 5.87 0.10 -6.96
C LEU A 148 7.31 0.47 -6.59
N ILE A 149 8.12 0.85 -7.58
CA ILE A 149 9.54 1.19 -7.37
C ILE A 149 9.73 2.42 -6.47
N VAL A 150 8.75 3.30 -6.42
CA VAL A 150 8.75 4.46 -5.51
C VAL A 150 8.93 4.07 -4.03
N TYR A 151 8.49 2.88 -3.62
CA TYR A 151 8.69 2.41 -2.24
C TYR A 151 10.15 2.16 -1.87
N SER A 152 11.06 2.13 -2.84
CA SER A 152 12.50 2.12 -2.57
C SER A 152 13.00 3.38 -1.84
N PHE A 153 12.21 4.45 -1.89
CA PHE A 153 12.48 5.69 -1.15
C PHE A 153 11.82 5.75 0.24
N SER A 154 11.21 4.67 0.74
CA SER A 154 10.42 4.69 2.00
C SER A 154 11.19 5.18 3.23
N ASN A 155 12.52 5.10 3.22
CA ASN A 155 13.39 5.61 4.28
C ASN A 155 13.98 7.01 3.97
N GLN A 156 13.68 7.61 2.81
CA GLN A 156 14.17 8.92 2.40
C GLN A 156 13.00 9.90 2.26
N LEU A 157 12.51 10.39 3.41
CA LEU A 157 11.28 11.17 3.50
C LEU A 157 11.35 12.51 2.73
N GLU A 158 12.53 13.14 2.68
CA GLU A 158 12.72 14.38 1.94
C GLU A 158 12.44 14.18 0.44
N PHE A 159 12.88 13.07 -0.16
CA PHE A 159 12.54 12.76 -1.55
C PHE A 159 11.07 12.39 -1.72
N LEU A 160 10.50 11.62 -0.77
CA LEU A 160 9.10 11.23 -0.79
C LEU A 160 8.14 12.41 -0.66
N SER A 161 8.57 13.52 -0.05
CA SER A 161 7.74 14.71 0.14
C SER A 161 7.13 15.24 -1.16
N VAL A 162 7.77 14.98 -2.32
CA VAL A 162 7.22 15.34 -3.63
C VAL A 162 5.91 14.62 -3.96
N THR A 163 5.61 13.48 -3.30
CA THR A 163 4.34 12.78 -3.47
C THR A 163 3.15 13.60 -2.98
N SER A 164 3.38 14.61 -2.13
CA SER A 164 2.38 15.62 -1.76
C SER A 164 1.94 16.47 -2.96
N ILE A 165 2.73 16.51 -4.03
CA ILE A 165 2.42 17.23 -5.29
C ILE A 165 1.99 16.23 -6.36
N ILE A 166 2.86 15.27 -6.73
CA ILE A 166 2.67 14.41 -7.91
C ILE A 166 2.09 13.03 -7.61
N GLY A 167 1.95 12.67 -6.33
CA GLY A 167 1.44 11.39 -5.88
C GLY A 167 2.38 10.21 -6.14
N THR A 168 2.00 9.05 -5.63
CA THR A 168 2.77 7.82 -5.72
C THR A 168 3.06 7.42 -7.18
N TYR A 169 2.06 7.44 -8.07
CA TYR A 169 2.25 7.03 -9.47
C TYR A 169 3.10 8.01 -10.27
N GLY A 170 2.95 9.32 -9.99
CA GLY A 170 3.80 10.34 -10.62
C GLY A 170 5.26 10.18 -10.23
N PHE A 171 5.53 9.98 -8.95
CA PHE A 171 6.89 9.75 -8.49
C PHE A 171 7.42 8.38 -8.93
N ASN A 172 6.57 7.34 -9.05
CA ASN A 172 6.98 6.05 -9.60
C ASN A 172 7.45 6.17 -11.06
N LEU A 173 6.71 6.91 -11.91
CA LEU A 173 7.12 7.20 -13.30
C LEU A 173 8.48 7.91 -13.35
N PHE A 174 8.68 8.89 -12.47
CA PHE A 174 9.98 9.57 -12.34
C PHE A 174 11.08 8.62 -11.88
N CYS A 175 10.83 7.75 -10.90
CA CYS A 175 11.79 6.74 -10.43
C CYS A 175 12.26 5.82 -11.56
N ILE A 176 11.34 5.32 -12.39
CA ILE A 176 11.69 4.50 -13.56
C ILE A 176 12.61 5.27 -14.52
N SER A 177 12.29 6.52 -14.78
CA SER A 177 13.12 7.38 -15.63
C SER A 177 14.49 7.62 -14.99
N LEU A 178 14.54 7.98 -13.73
CA LEU A 178 15.80 8.22 -13.01
C LEU A 178 16.72 7.00 -13.05
N PHE A 179 16.20 5.82 -12.69
CA PHE A 179 17.00 4.59 -12.58
C PHE A 179 17.42 4.01 -13.92
N SER A 180 16.69 4.26 -15.00
CA SER A 180 17.09 3.83 -16.33
C SER A 180 17.91 4.90 -17.11
N SER A 181 17.99 6.14 -16.61
CA SER A 181 18.70 7.24 -17.29
C SER A 181 20.20 6.98 -17.51
N PRO A 182 20.96 6.25 -16.65
CA PRO A 182 22.37 5.96 -16.94
C PRO A 182 22.59 5.16 -18.22
N ALA A 183 21.59 4.42 -18.69
CA ALA A 183 21.68 3.70 -19.97
C ALA A 183 21.85 4.65 -21.16
N ILE A 184 21.28 5.86 -21.10
CA ILE A 184 21.40 6.87 -22.15
C ILE A 184 22.87 7.31 -22.28
N PHE A 185 23.54 7.46 -21.15
CA PHE A 185 24.96 7.82 -21.12
C PHE A 185 25.84 6.69 -21.70
N ILE A 186 25.53 5.44 -21.38
CA ILE A 186 26.28 4.26 -21.88
C ILE A 186 26.12 4.10 -23.40
N LEU A 187 24.94 4.40 -23.94
CA LEU A 187 24.64 4.28 -25.38
C LEU A 187 25.27 5.35 -26.24
N LYS A 188 25.92 6.37 -25.67
CA LYS A 188 26.82 7.41 -26.31
C LYS A 188 26.33 7.95 -27.65
N ASP A 189 25.07 8.39 -27.76
CA ASP A 189 24.58 8.83 -29.07
C ASP A 189 24.87 10.31 -29.35
N THR A 190 24.86 11.19 -28.35
CA THR A 190 25.17 12.63 -28.50
C THR A 190 25.41 13.33 -27.16
N LYS A 191 26.02 14.57 -27.18
CA LYS A 191 26.09 15.44 -25.98
C LYS A 191 24.70 15.78 -25.41
N LYS A 192 23.66 15.82 -26.26
CA LYS A 192 22.25 16.06 -25.86
C LYS A 192 21.71 14.92 -24.95
N ASN A 193 22.19 13.69 -25.15
CA ASN A 193 21.80 12.53 -24.33
C ASN A 193 22.30 12.64 -22.88
N LEU A 194 23.52 13.17 -22.71
CA LEU A 194 24.06 13.48 -21.39
C LEU A 194 23.17 14.50 -20.65
N GLY A 195 22.70 15.54 -21.37
CA GLY A 195 21.80 16.55 -20.79
C GLY A 195 20.52 15.97 -20.20
N VAL A 196 19.94 14.95 -20.84
CA VAL A 196 18.73 14.26 -20.28
C VAL A 196 19.05 13.49 -19.01
N CYS A 197 20.18 12.77 -18.98
CA CYS A 197 20.60 12.07 -17.76
C CYS A 197 20.82 13.06 -16.61
N VAL A 198 21.58 14.14 -16.87
CA VAL A 198 21.84 15.21 -15.90
C VAL A 198 20.53 15.86 -15.43
N PHE A 199 19.55 16.06 -16.32
CA PHE A 199 18.23 16.59 -15.95
C PHE A 199 17.55 15.75 -14.86
N PHE A 200 17.51 14.42 -14.96
CA PHE A 200 16.90 13.57 -13.95
C PHE A 200 17.67 13.62 -12.62
N PHE A 201 19.01 13.71 -12.65
CA PHE A 201 19.79 13.88 -11.44
C PHE A 201 19.61 15.25 -10.79
N ILE A 202 19.49 16.31 -11.56
CA ILE A 202 19.18 17.65 -11.04
C ILE A 202 17.76 17.65 -10.44
N THR A 203 16.80 17.03 -11.12
CA THR A 203 15.41 16.99 -10.63
C THR A 203 15.29 16.26 -9.29
N ILE A 204 16.03 15.17 -9.06
CA ILE A 204 16.01 14.49 -7.76
C ILE A 204 16.61 15.38 -6.64
N ILE A 205 17.60 16.21 -6.96
CA ILE A 205 18.14 17.21 -6.02
C ILE A 205 17.07 18.25 -5.67
N PHE A 206 16.32 18.73 -6.67
CA PHE A 206 15.18 19.63 -6.40
C PHE A 206 14.11 18.98 -5.53
N PHE A 207 13.84 17.69 -5.69
CA PHE A 207 12.90 16.98 -4.82
C PHE A 207 13.41 16.93 -3.38
N TYR A 208 14.69 16.71 -3.17
CA TYR A 208 15.30 16.76 -1.85
C TYR A 208 15.20 18.16 -1.21
N ILE A 209 15.52 19.21 -1.98
CA ILE A 209 15.42 20.61 -1.52
C ILE A 209 13.96 20.95 -1.17
N TYR A 210 13.02 20.56 -2.02
CA TYR A 210 11.59 20.73 -1.75
C TYR A 210 11.18 20.01 -0.45
N GLY A 211 11.60 18.79 -0.24
CA GLY A 211 11.29 18.02 0.96
C GLY A 211 11.89 18.62 2.23
N SER A 212 13.11 19.16 2.15
CA SER A 212 13.75 19.86 3.26
C SER A 212 12.97 21.13 3.62
N PHE A 213 12.55 21.91 2.62
CA PHE A 213 11.70 23.09 2.83
C PHE A 213 10.31 22.72 3.39
N TYR A 214 9.71 21.64 2.87
CA TYR A 214 8.41 21.14 3.34
C TYR A 214 8.47 20.69 4.81
N LYS A 215 9.58 20.06 5.22
CA LYS A 215 9.88 19.66 6.60
C LYS A 215 10.03 20.89 7.51
N GLU A 216 10.76 21.92 7.08
CA GLU A 216 10.91 23.16 7.82
C GLU A 216 9.55 23.86 8.02
N LYS A 217 8.75 23.97 6.96
CA LYS A 217 7.39 24.52 7.02
C LYS A 217 6.50 23.75 8.00
N PHE A 218 6.58 22.43 8.02
CA PHE A 218 5.85 21.59 8.98
C PHE A 218 6.32 21.87 10.42
N ASN A 219 7.63 21.91 10.66
CA ASN A 219 8.18 22.14 11.99
C ASN A 219 7.80 23.51 12.55
N ASN A 220 7.62 24.51 11.70
CA ASN A 220 7.22 25.87 12.07
C ASN A 220 5.69 26.06 12.10
N SER A 221 4.89 25.04 11.74
CA SER A 221 3.44 25.15 11.76
C SER A 221 2.89 25.13 13.19
N VAL A 222 1.68 25.68 13.35
CA VAL A 222 1.00 25.74 14.65
C VAL A 222 0.76 24.34 15.20
N ARG A 223 1.05 24.17 16.49
CA ARG A 223 0.67 22.95 17.24
C ARG A 223 -0.72 23.14 17.80
N GLU A 224 -1.54 22.16 17.61
CA GLU A 224 -2.85 22.04 18.22
C GLU A 224 -2.86 20.84 19.16
N THR A 225 -3.41 21.03 20.34
CA THR A 225 -3.52 19.96 21.34
C THR A 225 -5.00 19.62 21.52
N TYR A 226 -5.34 18.34 21.39
CA TYR A 226 -6.66 17.84 21.76
C TYR A 226 -6.81 17.85 23.29
N ASP A 227 -8.02 18.11 23.79
CA ASP A 227 -8.34 17.98 25.22
C ASP A 227 -8.56 16.52 25.65
N TYR A 228 -8.35 15.58 24.72
CA TYR A 228 -8.40 14.14 24.89
C TYR A 228 -7.20 13.45 24.24
N LYS A 229 -7.01 12.19 24.53
CA LYS A 229 -6.00 11.33 23.89
C LYS A 229 -6.65 10.44 22.84
N ILE A 230 -5.94 10.14 21.77
CA ILE A 230 -6.27 9.04 20.86
C ILE A 230 -5.24 7.96 21.14
N ARG A 231 -5.69 6.86 21.73
CA ARG A 231 -4.84 5.72 22.13
C ARG A 231 -4.92 4.63 21.10
N ILE A 232 -3.82 4.43 20.39
CA ILE A 232 -3.69 3.44 19.33
C ILE A 232 -3.09 2.18 19.94
N VAL A 233 -3.81 1.06 19.84
CA VAL A 233 -3.41 -0.24 20.38
C VAL A 233 -2.67 -1.03 19.30
N GLY A 234 -1.46 -1.47 19.63
CA GLY A 234 -0.75 -2.54 18.92
C GLY A 234 -0.89 -3.83 19.72
N SER A 235 -1.52 -4.85 19.18
CA SER A 235 -1.67 -6.14 19.83
C SER A 235 -0.82 -7.22 19.14
N ASN A 236 -0.60 -8.31 19.85
CA ASN A 236 0.11 -9.48 19.34
C ASN A 236 -0.66 -10.75 19.72
N ILE A 237 -1.98 -10.72 19.45
CA ILE A 237 -2.91 -11.81 19.74
C ILE A 237 -2.85 -12.83 18.62
N SER A 238 -2.82 -14.14 18.98
CA SER A 238 -2.70 -15.23 18.01
C SER A 238 -3.84 -15.23 16.98
N LEU A 239 -3.52 -15.63 15.73
CA LEU A 239 -4.52 -15.88 14.69
C LEU A 239 -5.38 -17.13 14.95
N ASP A 240 -5.03 -17.93 15.95
CA ASP A 240 -5.83 -19.12 16.34
C ASP A 240 -7.28 -18.75 16.63
N ARG A 241 -7.55 -17.51 17.07
CA ARG A 241 -8.91 -17.01 17.30
C ARG A 241 -9.83 -17.05 16.08
N PHE A 242 -9.27 -17.14 14.86
CA PHE A 242 -10.05 -17.29 13.62
C PHE A 242 -10.43 -18.74 13.32
N TYR A 243 -9.72 -19.71 13.92
CA TYR A 243 -9.83 -21.13 13.58
C TYR A 243 -10.19 -22.02 14.77
N LEU A 244 -9.85 -21.56 15.98
CA LEU A 244 -10.15 -22.27 17.23
C LEU A 244 -11.27 -21.55 17.97
N ASN A 245 -11.97 -22.29 18.81
CA ASN A 245 -13.00 -21.73 19.68
C ASN A 245 -12.34 -21.02 20.90
N VAL A 246 -11.72 -19.86 20.63
CA VAL A 246 -11.11 -19.04 21.67
C VAL A 246 -12.19 -18.23 22.36
N ASP A 247 -12.21 -18.25 23.72
CA ASP A 247 -13.15 -17.47 24.51
C ASP A 247 -13.01 -15.96 24.23
N PRO A 248 -14.03 -15.29 23.70
CA PRO A 248 -14.01 -13.86 23.42
C PRO A 248 -13.69 -13.01 24.66
N ILE A 249 -14.13 -13.46 25.85
CA ILE A 249 -13.88 -12.77 27.13
C ILE A 249 -12.37 -12.64 27.37
N SER A 250 -11.61 -13.68 27.06
CA SER A 250 -10.14 -13.65 27.22
C SER A 250 -9.50 -12.61 26.30
N VAL A 251 -9.93 -12.54 25.05
CA VAL A 251 -9.44 -11.56 24.06
C VAL A 251 -9.79 -10.13 24.46
N ILE A 252 -11.02 -9.89 24.89
CA ILE A 252 -11.48 -8.58 25.38
C ILE A 252 -10.67 -8.15 26.61
N LYS A 253 -10.43 -9.06 27.57
CA LYS A 253 -9.59 -8.76 28.75
C LYS A 253 -8.16 -8.41 28.38
N ASP A 254 -7.56 -9.11 27.43
CA ASP A 254 -6.22 -8.80 26.94
C ASP A 254 -6.16 -7.42 26.28
N LEU A 255 -7.14 -7.09 25.44
CA LEU A 255 -7.25 -5.77 24.81
C LEU A 255 -7.43 -4.65 25.85
N ILE A 256 -8.28 -4.84 26.84
CA ILE A 256 -8.47 -3.90 27.94
C ILE A 256 -7.16 -3.71 28.71
N LYS A 257 -6.47 -4.81 29.04
CA LYS A 257 -5.16 -4.77 29.71
C LYS A 257 -4.12 -4.01 28.89
N ILE A 258 -4.02 -4.29 27.59
CA ILE A 258 -3.10 -3.58 26.68
C ILE A 258 -3.50 -2.10 26.60
N SER A 259 -4.79 -1.80 26.48
CA SER A 259 -5.32 -0.44 26.39
C SER A 259 -5.09 0.39 27.65
N ASN A 260 -4.97 -0.23 28.83
CA ASN A 260 -4.73 0.42 30.12
C ASN A 260 -5.63 1.67 30.35
N PRO A 261 -6.98 1.53 30.36
CA PRO A 261 -7.88 2.67 30.45
C PRO A 261 -7.81 3.36 31.82
N ILE A 262 -7.76 4.70 31.81
CA ILE A 262 -7.77 5.54 33.03
C ILE A 262 -9.10 6.31 33.05
N LYS A 263 -10.04 5.93 33.90
CA LYS A 263 -11.44 6.42 33.91
C LYS A 263 -11.59 7.96 33.95
N LYS A 264 -10.63 8.67 34.53
CA LYS A 264 -10.67 10.14 34.64
C LYS A 264 -10.15 10.86 33.38
N GLU A 265 -9.45 10.16 32.49
CA GLU A 265 -8.84 10.73 31.30
C GLU A 265 -9.76 10.59 30.09
N LYS A 266 -9.96 11.67 29.35
CA LYS A 266 -10.69 11.59 28.08
C LYS A 266 -9.84 10.85 27.04
N THR A 267 -10.34 9.73 26.51
CA THR A 267 -9.55 8.89 25.59
C THR A 267 -10.45 8.24 24.53
N ILE A 268 -10.01 8.30 23.27
CA ILE A 268 -10.54 7.48 22.16
C ILE A 268 -9.57 6.32 21.96
N PHE A 269 -10.02 5.10 22.20
CA PHE A 269 -9.24 3.88 21.97
C PHE A 269 -9.45 3.39 20.55
N VAL A 270 -8.35 3.00 19.88
CA VAL A 270 -8.40 2.41 18.54
C VAL A 270 -7.85 0.99 18.62
N TRP A 271 -8.72 0.02 18.39
CA TRP A 271 -8.40 -1.41 18.39
C TRP A 271 -8.21 -1.92 16.96
N PRO A 272 -7.42 -2.99 16.75
CA PRO A 272 -7.13 -3.54 15.43
C PRO A 272 -8.34 -4.12 14.70
N GLU A 273 -8.15 -4.40 13.40
CA GLU A 273 -9.10 -5.08 12.50
C GLU A 273 -9.41 -6.50 12.98
N GLY A 274 -10.69 -6.90 12.87
CA GLY A 274 -11.14 -8.29 13.06
C GLY A 274 -10.66 -8.93 14.34
N ILE A 275 -10.54 -8.13 15.41
CA ILE A 275 -9.91 -8.60 16.64
C ILE A 275 -10.81 -9.57 17.42
N LEU A 276 -12.13 -9.50 17.19
CA LEU A 276 -13.16 -10.37 17.74
C LEU A 276 -13.89 -11.07 16.56
N PRO A 277 -13.28 -12.07 15.90
CA PRO A 277 -13.80 -12.61 14.64
C PRO A 277 -15.13 -13.37 14.77
N ASN A 278 -15.42 -13.90 15.96
CA ASN A 278 -16.61 -14.71 16.23
C ASN A 278 -17.72 -13.91 16.95
N ILE A 279 -17.61 -12.59 16.98
CA ILE A 279 -18.60 -11.68 17.54
C ILE A 279 -18.95 -10.66 16.47
N SER A 280 -20.23 -10.54 16.16
CA SER A 280 -20.76 -9.49 15.32
C SER A 280 -20.94 -8.18 16.08
N GLN A 281 -21.09 -7.09 15.34
CA GLN A 281 -21.38 -5.76 15.88
C GLN A 281 -22.60 -5.76 16.83
N GLY A 282 -23.65 -6.52 16.48
CA GLY A 282 -24.87 -6.62 17.29
C GLY A 282 -24.70 -7.45 18.56
N GLU A 283 -23.82 -8.46 18.54
CA GLU A 283 -23.57 -9.34 19.68
C GLU A 283 -22.61 -8.75 20.72
N LEU A 284 -21.84 -7.71 20.34
CA LEU A 284 -20.86 -7.10 21.24
C LEU A 284 -21.49 -6.58 22.55
N ILE A 285 -22.74 -6.18 22.50
CA ILE A 285 -23.49 -5.68 23.67
C ILE A 285 -23.58 -6.73 24.83
N GLU A 286 -23.48 -8.02 24.52
CA GLU A 286 -23.51 -9.08 25.55
C GLU A 286 -22.30 -8.99 26.51
N TYR A 287 -21.26 -8.28 26.09
CA TYR A 287 -20.05 -8.04 26.88
C TYR A 287 -20.02 -6.66 27.56
N GLU A 288 -21.13 -5.89 27.55
CA GLU A 288 -21.20 -4.52 28.10
C GLU A 288 -20.65 -4.47 29.54
N TRP A 289 -20.93 -5.45 30.36
CA TRP A 289 -20.47 -5.53 31.75
C TRP A 289 -18.93 -5.47 31.90
N LEU A 290 -18.16 -6.00 30.91
CA LEU A 290 -16.70 -5.91 30.90
C LEU A 290 -16.25 -4.49 30.57
N PHE A 291 -16.97 -3.84 29.67
CA PHE A 291 -16.64 -2.47 29.23
C PHE A 291 -17.01 -1.46 30.31
N GLU A 292 -18.18 -1.50 30.90
CA GLU A 292 -18.59 -0.62 32.01
C GLU A 292 -17.69 -0.71 33.24
N LYS A 293 -17.17 -1.92 33.53
CA LYS A 293 -16.22 -2.13 34.62
C LYS A 293 -14.91 -1.37 34.39
N ASN A 294 -14.43 -1.27 33.14
CA ASN A 294 -13.09 -0.79 32.81
C ASN A 294 -13.09 0.60 32.17
N PHE A 295 -14.10 0.93 31.39
CA PHE A 295 -14.24 2.23 30.71
C PHE A 295 -15.22 3.15 31.45
N SER A 296 -15.26 4.42 31.07
CA SER A 296 -16.13 5.44 31.65
C SER A 296 -16.71 6.32 30.54
N GLN A 297 -17.62 7.22 30.91
CA GLN A 297 -18.20 8.21 29.99
C GLN A 297 -17.16 9.14 29.30
N ASN A 298 -15.92 9.12 29.75
CA ASN A 298 -14.79 9.83 29.14
C ASN A 298 -14.11 9.02 28.02
N HIS A 299 -14.66 7.86 27.65
CA HIS A 299 -14.03 6.96 26.70
C HIS A 299 -14.93 6.67 25.50
N PHE A 300 -14.32 6.64 24.32
CA PHE A 300 -14.87 6.09 23.10
C PHE A 300 -13.96 4.97 22.59
N LEU A 301 -14.55 4.04 21.87
CA LEU A 301 -13.83 2.90 21.30
C LEU A 301 -14.08 2.84 19.78
N ILE A 302 -13.01 2.75 19.02
CA ILE A 302 -13.02 2.43 17.60
C ILE A 302 -12.54 0.99 17.50
N ILE A 303 -13.40 0.07 17.07
CA ILE A 303 -13.15 -1.37 17.10
C ILE A 303 -13.28 -1.94 15.69
N GLY A 304 -12.29 -2.75 15.27
CA GLY A 304 -12.41 -3.59 14.06
C GLY A 304 -13.24 -4.84 14.39
N ILE A 305 -14.47 -4.91 13.91
CA ILE A 305 -15.43 -5.96 14.21
C ILE A 305 -16.26 -6.31 12.97
N ASN A 306 -16.79 -7.53 12.90
CA ASN A 306 -17.67 -7.93 11.82
C ASN A 306 -19.08 -7.33 12.01
N ASP A 307 -19.70 -6.89 10.92
CA ASP A 307 -21.10 -6.45 10.88
C ASP A 307 -21.92 -7.42 10.03
N GLU A 308 -23.19 -7.54 10.34
CA GLU A 308 -24.15 -8.41 9.67
C GLU A 308 -25.39 -7.62 9.27
N SER A 309 -25.85 -7.80 8.05
CA SER A 309 -27.15 -7.27 7.62
C SER A 309 -27.98 -8.32 6.89
N ILE A 310 -29.27 -8.35 7.15
CA ILE A 310 -30.20 -9.25 6.48
C ILE A 310 -30.80 -8.51 5.28
N ASN A 311 -30.47 -8.97 4.07
CA ASN A 311 -31.00 -8.45 2.81
C ASN A 311 -31.74 -9.56 2.05
N ASN A 312 -33.03 -9.40 1.82
CA ASN A 312 -33.84 -10.35 1.05
C ASN A 312 -33.70 -11.82 1.51
N GLY A 313 -33.60 -12.05 2.83
CA GLY A 313 -33.47 -13.40 3.41
C GLY A 313 -32.05 -14.00 3.32
N THR A 314 -31.08 -13.24 2.82
CA THR A 314 -29.64 -13.60 2.86
C THR A 314 -28.92 -12.74 3.87
N ILE A 315 -27.93 -13.32 4.58
CA ILE A 315 -27.08 -12.58 5.52
C ILE A 315 -25.85 -12.11 4.75
N ASP A 316 -25.65 -10.79 4.72
CA ASP A 316 -24.45 -10.14 4.24
C ASP A 316 -23.51 -9.89 5.42
N TYR A 317 -22.26 -10.34 5.32
CA TYR A 317 -21.20 -10.11 6.31
C TYR A 317 -20.28 -9.00 5.84
N PHE A 318 -19.92 -8.08 6.73
CA PHE A 318 -19.00 -6.98 6.43
C PHE A 318 -17.82 -6.98 7.42
N ASN A 319 -16.65 -6.67 6.93
CA ASN A 319 -15.50 -6.32 7.75
C ASN A 319 -15.60 -4.81 8.05
N SER A 320 -15.74 -4.45 9.34
CA SER A 320 -16.17 -3.11 9.72
C SER A 320 -15.22 -2.45 10.73
N LEU A 321 -15.19 -1.12 10.69
CA LEU A 321 -14.63 -0.24 11.70
C LEU A 321 -15.82 0.46 12.36
N SER A 322 -16.04 0.23 13.65
CA SER A 322 -17.22 0.70 14.38
C SER A 322 -16.83 1.56 15.57
N VAL A 323 -17.58 2.63 15.80
CA VAL A 323 -17.36 3.58 16.89
C VAL A 323 -18.43 3.39 17.96
N TYR A 324 -17.98 3.19 19.18
CA TYR A 324 -18.86 2.96 20.35
C TYR A 324 -18.57 3.94 21.48
N ASP A 325 -19.59 4.19 22.29
CA ASP A 325 -19.41 4.77 23.61
C ASP A 325 -18.98 3.70 24.64
N ASN A 326 -18.80 4.10 25.90
CA ASN A 326 -18.38 3.21 26.98
C ASN A 326 -19.42 2.14 27.38
N LYS A 327 -20.65 2.26 26.90
CA LYS A 327 -21.77 1.30 27.10
C LYS A 327 -22.03 0.47 25.86
N LEU A 328 -21.10 0.49 24.91
CA LEU A 328 -21.21 -0.20 23.63
C LEU A 328 -22.41 0.23 22.76
N ASN A 329 -22.97 1.44 23.00
CA ASN A 329 -23.89 2.02 22.05
C ASN A 329 -23.13 2.36 20.77
N LEU A 330 -23.58 1.82 19.65
CA LEU A 330 -23.00 2.12 18.33
C LEU A 330 -23.32 3.56 17.94
N LEU A 331 -22.29 4.35 17.63
CA LEU A 331 -22.42 5.74 17.21
C LEU A 331 -22.31 5.89 15.70
N ASP A 332 -21.37 5.17 15.08
CA ASP A 332 -21.16 5.20 13.64
C ASP A 332 -20.34 3.97 13.20
N SER A 333 -20.39 3.61 11.92
CA SER A 333 -19.62 2.49 11.39
C SER A 333 -19.26 2.68 9.91
N TYR A 334 -18.18 2.02 9.52
CA TYR A 334 -17.70 1.96 8.14
C TYR A 334 -17.46 0.51 7.73
N ASN A 335 -18.09 0.07 6.66
CA ASN A 335 -17.92 -1.26 6.06
C ASN A 335 -16.88 -1.20 4.94
N LYS A 336 -15.89 -2.09 4.99
CA LYS A 336 -14.75 -2.16 4.06
C LYS A 336 -15.20 -2.22 2.61
N ILE A 337 -14.64 -1.35 1.76
CA ILE A 337 -15.00 -1.27 0.35
C ILE A 337 -14.06 -2.10 -0.51
N ASN A 338 -12.77 -2.04 -0.23
CA ASN A 338 -11.75 -2.73 -1.02
C ASN A 338 -11.36 -4.04 -0.33
N LEU A 339 -12.04 -5.11 -0.71
CA LEU A 339 -11.82 -6.44 -0.15
C LEU A 339 -10.57 -7.11 -0.74
N VAL A 340 -9.91 -7.95 0.08
CA VAL A 340 -8.74 -8.73 -0.33
C VAL A 340 -9.18 -9.94 -1.15
N PRO A 341 -8.72 -10.05 -2.42
CA PRO A 341 -9.03 -11.23 -3.25
C PRO A 341 -8.52 -12.52 -2.59
N PHE A 342 -9.31 -13.59 -2.68
CA PHE A 342 -9.08 -14.90 -2.08
C PHE A 342 -9.07 -14.93 -0.54
N GLY A 343 -8.71 -13.86 0.11
CA GLY A 343 -8.80 -13.71 1.56
C GLY A 343 -10.23 -13.44 2.01
N GLU A 344 -10.81 -12.33 1.60
CA GLU A 344 -12.11 -11.84 2.06
C GLU A 344 -13.25 -12.15 1.09
N PHE A 345 -12.96 -12.31 -0.20
CA PHE A 345 -13.93 -12.76 -1.19
C PHE A 345 -13.26 -13.65 -2.23
N LEU A 346 -14.06 -14.49 -2.88
CA LEU A 346 -13.59 -15.38 -3.93
C LEU A 346 -13.85 -14.74 -5.30
N PRO A 347 -12.80 -14.27 -6.02
CA PRO A 347 -12.96 -13.84 -7.40
C PRO A 347 -13.49 -14.99 -8.25
N PHE A 348 -14.34 -14.70 -9.25
CA PHE A 348 -14.92 -15.74 -10.12
C PHE A 348 -15.56 -16.90 -9.33
N LYS A 349 -16.32 -16.57 -8.29
CA LYS A 349 -16.92 -17.50 -7.31
C LYS A 349 -17.51 -18.76 -7.94
N ASN A 350 -18.21 -18.63 -9.08
CA ASN A 350 -18.88 -19.75 -9.75
C ASN A 350 -17.88 -20.78 -10.31
N ILE A 351 -16.72 -20.32 -10.80
CA ILE A 351 -15.67 -21.20 -11.37
C ILE A 351 -14.86 -21.83 -10.24
N LEU A 352 -14.43 -21.03 -9.27
CA LEU A 352 -13.52 -21.49 -8.22
C LEU A 352 -14.22 -22.41 -7.20
N LYS A 353 -15.52 -22.25 -6.99
CA LYS A 353 -16.32 -23.21 -6.19
C LYS A 353 -16.34 -24.61 -6.80
N LEU A 354 -16.27 -24.76 -8.14
CA LEU A 354 -16.22 -26.07 -8.79
C LEU A 354 -14.96 -26.87 -8.43
N VAL A 355 -13.86 -26.19 -8.11
CA VAL A 355 -12.60 -26.80 -7.64
C VAL A 355 -12.47 -26.80 -6.12
N GLY A 356 -13.57 -26.54 -5.38
CA GLY A 356 -13.60 -26.61 -3.92
C GLY A 356 -12.94 -25.44 -3.18
N LEU A 357 -12.57 -24.36 -3.88
CA LEU A 357 -11.95 -23.20 -3.23
C LEU A 357 -12.98 -22.34 -2.48
N LYS A 358 -12.63 -21.89 -1.30
CA LYS A 358 -13.41 -21.00 -0.41
C LYS A 358 -12.56 -19.80 -0.03
N SER A 359 -13.19 -18.72 0.47
CA SER A 359 -12.43 -17.61 1.08
C SER A 359 -11.76 -18.07 2.39
N ILE A 360 -10.59 -17.49 2.69
CA ILE A 360 -9.76 -17.93 3.84
C ILE A 360 -10.33 -17.39 5.15
N THR A 361 -10.94 -16.21 5.12
CA THR A 361 -11.47 -15.53 6.31
C THR A 361 -12.97 -15.77 6.50
N ASN A 362 -13.51 -15.32 7.65
CA ASN A 362 -14.93 -15.34 7.97
C ASN A 362 -15.58 -16.74 7.85
N ASN A 363 -14.98 -17.76 8.48
CA ASN A 363 -15.47 -19.13 8.45
C ASN A 363 -15.84 -19.63 7.04
N TYR A 364 -14.97 -19.31 6.06
CA TYR A 364 -15.13 -19.62 4.63
C TYR A 364 -16.31 -18.90 3.93
N GLN A 365 -16.92 -17.93 4.57
CA GLN A 365 -17.90 -17.05 3.95
C GLN A 365 -17.22 -15.82 3.36
N SER A 366 -17.70 -15.36 2.23
CA SER A 366 -17.17 -14.12 1.63
C SER A 366 -17.78 -12.92 2.33
N PHE A 367 -16.96 -11.91 2.62
CA PHE A 367 -17.47 -10.59 2.99
C PHE A 367 -18.17 -9.92 1.82
N SER A 368 -19.19 -9.14 2.13
CA SER A 368 -19.87 -8.23 1.22
C SER A 368 -19.14 -6.88 1.21
N LYS A 369 -19.16 -6.22 0.06
CA LYS A 369 -18.49 -4.93 -0.13
C LYS A 369 -19.33 -3.80 0.48
N GLY A 370 -18.71 -2.91 1.26
CA GLY A 370 -19.32 -1.67 1.72
C GLY A 370 -19.74 -0.75 0.57
N LYS A 371 -20.74 0.11 0.79
CA LYS A 371 -21.31 0.99 -0.24
C LYS A 371 -20.40 2.15 -0.59
N GLN A 372 -19.96 2.90 0.41
CA GLN A 372 -19.08 4.07 0.22
C GLN A 372 -18.21 4.31 1.46
N ARG A 373 -17.13 5.09 1.27
CA ARG A 373 -16.28 5.52 2.37
C ARG A 373 -16.67 6.94 2.74
N ASP A 374 -17.37 7.05 3.85
CA ASP A 374 -17.73 8.32 4.45
C ASP A 374 -16.73 8.69 5.56
N ILE A 375 -16.68 9.97 5.86
CA ILE A 375 -15.93 10.47 7.01
C ILE A 375 -16.82 10.23 8.23
N ILE A 376 -16.27 9.56 9.23
CA ILE A 376 -16.93 9.40 10.53
C ILE A 376 -16.70 10.68 11.34
N ASP A 377 -17.79 11.30 11.80
CA ASP A 377 -17.78 12.53 12.59
C ASP A 377 -18.14 12.22 14.05
N ILE A 378 -17.12 12.10 14.88
CA ILE A 378 -17.29 11.89 16.34
C ILE A 378 -17.53 13.28 16.96
N ASN A 379 -18.80 13.65 17.08
CA ASN A 379 -19.23 14.89 17.71
C ASN A 379 -20.18 14.57 18.88
N TYR A 380 -19.61 14.20 20.02
CA TYR A 380 -20.37 13.73 21.16
C TYR A 380 -19.60 13.98 22.48
N LYS A 381 -20.28 14.45 23.53
CA LYS A 381 -19.72 14.67 24.89
C LYS A 381 -18.38 15.42 24.91
N ASN A 382 -18.25 16.50 24.12
CA ASN A 382 -17.03 17.32 24.00
C ASN A 382 -15.83 16.58 23.35
N PHE A 383 -16.08 15.56 22.54
CA PHE A 383 -15.12 15.03 21.57
C PHE A 383 -15.49 15.53 20.19
N TYR A 384 -14.52 16.06 19.47
CA TYR A 384 -14.68 16.60 18.12
C TYR A 384 -13.58 16.03 17.24
N LEU A 385 -13.87 14.97 16.49
CA LEU A 385 -12.88 14.29 15.66
C LEU A 385 -13.53 13.77 14.38
N LYS A 386 -13.03 14.20 13.25
CA LYS A 386 -13.41 13.68 11.93
C LYS A 386 -12.33 12.72 11.45
N ILE A 387 -12.69 11.47 11.24
CA ILE A 387 -11.76 10.44 10.78
C ILE A 387 -12.10 9.93 9.39
N LEU A 388 -11.07 9.69 8.59
CA LEU A 388 -11.18 8.87 7.39
C LEU A 388 -10.88 7.41 7.78
N PRO A 389 -11.88 6.52 7.77
CA PRO A 389 -11.66 5.12 8.13
C PRO A 389 -11.02 4.34 6.99
N LEU A 390 -10.00 3.54 7.30
CA LEU A 390 -9.37 2.59 6.40
C LEU A 390 -9.16 1.26 7.11
N ILE A 391 -9.54 0.17 6.45
CA ILE A 391 -9.36 -1.17 6.97
C ILE A 391 -8.28 -1.89 6.16
N CYS A 392 -7.16 -2.22 6.80
CA CYS A 392 -6.08 -3.07 6.30
C CYS A 392 -5.59 -2.68 4.90
N TYR A 393 -5.83 -3.55 3.94
CA TYR A 393 -5.44 -3.46 2.53
C TYR A 393 -5.84 -2.14 1.85
N GLU A 394 -6.85 -1.43 2.35
CA GLU A 394 -7.30 -0.17 1.75
C GLU A 394 -6.22 0.91 1.71
N ILE A 395 -5.25 0.88 2.64
CA ILE A 395 -4.15 1.85 2.72
C ILE A 395 -3.23 1.84 1.48
N ILE A 396 -3.23 0.76 0.68
CA ILE A 396 -2.35 0.65 -0.48
C ILE A 396 -2.73 1.56 -1.65
N TYR A 397 -3.99 2.01 -1.71
CA TYR A 397 -4.52 2.75 -2.86
C TYR A 397 -4.15 4.22 -2.80
N SER A 398 -3.45 4.70 -3.84
CA SER A 398 -3.11 6.10 -4.03
C SER A 398 -4.18 6.84 -4.83
N GLY A 399 -4.61 8.02 -4.36
CA GLY A 399 -5.52 8.92 -5.06
C GLY A 399 -6.96 8.44 -5.20
N LYS A 400 -7.37 7.42 -4.41
CA LYS A 400 -8.72 6.85 -4.41
C LYS A 400 -9.35 6.78 -3.02
N LEU A 401 -8.69 7.27 -1.97
CA LEU A 401 -9.11 7.05 -0.60
C LEU A 401 -10.22 8.00 -0.14
N PHE A 402 -10.23 9.22 -0.64
CA PHE A 402 -11.20 10.24 -0.24
C PHE A 402 -11.58 11.15 -1.41
N LYS A 403 -12.79 11.72 -1.34
CA LYS A 403 -13.30 12.68 -2.31
C LYS A 403 -12.97 14.12 -1.92
N ASN A 404 -12.88 14.40 -0.62
CA ASN A 404 -12.50 15.68 -0.05
C ASN A 404 -11.57 15.46 1.14
N ASN A 405 -10.88 16.51 1.58
CA ASN A 405 -9.89 16.44 2.65
C ASN A 405 -10.43 17.02 3.98
N ASN A 406 -11.74 16.98 4.18
CA ASN A 406 -12.42 17.55 5.38
C ASN A 406 -12.46 16.54 6.54
N PHE A 407 -11.31 16.01 6.92
CA PHE A 407 -11.12 15.14 8.08
C PHE A 407 -9.83 15.51 8.81
N ASP A 408 -9.74 15.13 10.09
CA ASP A 408 -8.61 15.46 10.97
C ASP A 408 -7.45 14.52 10.79
N LEU A 409 -7.73 13.21 10.78
CA LEU A 409 -6.72 12.17 10.59
C LEU A 409 -7.31 10.94 9.89
N ILE A 410 -6.43 10.09 9.41
CA ILE A 410 -6.77 8.77 8.89
C ILE A 410 -6.64 7.78 10.04
N VAL A 411 -7.68 6.99 10.30
CA VAL A 411 -7.60 5.83 11.20
C VAL A 411 -7.50 4.58 10.33
N ASN A 412 -6.37 3.89 10.41
CA ASN A 412 -6.15 2.63 9.71
C ASN A 412 -6.05 1.48 10.73
N ILE A 413 -7.02 0.59 10.73
CA ILE A 413 -6.99 -0.64 11.52
C ILE A 413 -6.55 -1.80 10.64
N SER A 414 -5.76 -2.74 11.16
CA SER A 414 -5.21 -3.84 10.35
C SER A 414 -4.92 -5.11 11.14
N GLU A 415 -5.07 -6.26 10.47
CA GLU A 415 -4.58 -7.56 10.91
C GLU A 415 -3.39 -7.97 10.01
N ASP A 416 -2.18 -7.68 10.44
CA ASP A 416 -0.97 -7.98 9.68
C ASP A 416 -0.44 -9.41 9.91
N GLY A 417 -1.06 -10.17 10.83
CA GLY A 417 -0.67 -11.55 11.15
C GLY A 417 -0.74 -12.50 9.96
N TRP A 418 -1.62 -12.23 9.00
CA TRP A 418 -1.71 -13.00 7.74
C TRP A 418 -0.42 -13.03 6.94
N PHE A 419 0.46 -12.05 7.13
CA PHE A 419 1.77 -11.98 6.46
C PHE A 419 2.85 -12.78 7.17
N GLY A 420 2.57 -13.28 8.40
CA GLY A 420 3.52 -14.03 9.23
C GLY A 420 4.80 -13.26 9.52
N GLN A 421 5.83 -14.01 9.93
CA GLN A 421 7.17 -13.48 10.18
C GLN A 421 7.93 -13.25 8.86
N SER A 422 7.50 -12.25 8.08
CA SER A 422 8.02 -11.99 6.74
C SER A 422 8.31 -10.52 6.47
N ILE A 423 8.62 -10.19 5.22
CA ILE A 423 8.76 -8.81 4.74
C ILE A 423 7.40 -8.09 4.58
N GLY A 424 6.29 -8.84 4.52
CA GLY A 424 4.94 -8.32 4.27
C GLY A 424 4.52 -7.17 5.18
N PRO A 425 4.60 -7.30 6.52
CA PRO A 425 4.19 -6.24 7.45
C PRO A 425 4.95 -4.92 7.23
N LYS A 426 6.27 -4.99 6.94
CA LYS A 426 7.09 -3.80 6.67
C LYS A 426 6.77 -3.17 5.32
N GLN A 427 6.48 -3.97 4.31
CA GLN A 427 5.99 -3.48 3.02
C GLN A 427 4.62 -2.82 3.17
N HIS A 428 3.68 -3.46 3.90
CA HIS A 428 2.37 -2.88 4.18
C HIS A 428 2.47 -1.55 4.93
N PHE A 429 3.36 -1.46 5.91
CA PHE A 429 3.61 -0.24 6.67
C PHE A 429 4.11 0.92 5.79
N ALA A 430 4.96 0.64 4.79
CA ALA A 430 5.47 1.66 3.88
C ALA A 430 4.36 2.37 3.08
N HIS A 431 3.23 1.70 2.80
CA HIS A 431 2.08 2.36 2.18
C HIS A 431 1.50 3.45 3.07
N SER A 432 1.46 3.24 4.39
CA SER A 432 0.98 4.25 5.34
C SER A 432 1.83 5.51 5.30
N ILE A 433 3.15 5.39 5.16
CA ILE A 433 4.07 6.53 5.03
C ILE A 433 3.68 7.40 3.83
N LEU A 434 3.50 6.79 2.66
CA LEU A 434 3.16 7.55 1.45
C LEU A 434 1.75 8.15 1.54
N ARG A 435 0.79 7.45 2.14
CA ARG A 435 -0.58 7.99 2.32
C ARG A 435 -0.61 9.19 3.26
N ALA A 436 0.21 9.22 4.31
CA ALA A 436 0.34 10.38 5.18
C ALA A 436 0.85 11.62 4.39
N ILE A 437 1.89 11.44 3.57
CA ILE A 437 2.46 12.52 2.75
C ILE A 437 1.44 13.00 1.68
N GLU A 438 0.82 12.07 0.97
CA GLU A 438 -0.15 12.40 -0.09
C GLU A 438 -1.36 13.16 0.43
N SER A 439 -1.91 12.74 1.57
CA SER A 439 -3.07 13.39 2.18
C SER A 439 -2.72 14.69 2.91
N GLY A 440 -1.49 14.82 3.39
CA GLY A 440 -1.09 15.87 4.32
C GLY A 440 -1.75 15.72 5.69
N LYS A 441 -2.08 14.49 6.10
CA LYS A 441 -2.79 14.18 7.35
C LYS A 441 -2.00 13.16 8.17
N TYR A 442 -2.21 13.20 9.48
CA TYR A 442 -1.73 12.14 10.35
C TYR A 442 -2.44 10.82 10.07
N ILE A 443 -1.73 9.73 10.28
CA ILE A 443 -2.30 8.39 10.28
C ILE A 443 -2.14 7.77 11.67
N ALA A 444 -3.25 7.42 12.28
CA ALA A 444 -3.34 6.57 13.46
C ALA A 444 -3.53 5.12 12.98
N ARG A 445 -2.46 4.35 13.01
CA ARG A 445 -2.47 2.95 12.56
C ARG A 445 -2.48 2.02 13.76
N SER A 446 -3.60 1.29 13.95
CA SER A 446 -3.74 0.22 14.95
C SER A 446 -3.62 -1.14 14.27
N THR A 447 -2.75 -2.01 14.77
CA THR A 447 -2.53 -3.31 14.14
C THR A 447 -2.43 -4.44 15.15
N ASN A 448 -2.99 -5.60 14.79
CA ASN A 448 -2.60 -6.85 15.39
C ASN A 448 -1.46 -7.49 14.58
N ASN A 449 -0.46 -8.02 15.28
CA ASN A 449 0.70 -8.70 14.67
C ASN A 449 1.45 -7.86 13.60
N GLY A 450 1.41 -6.53 13.72
CA GLY A 450 2.03 -5.60 12.77
C GLY A 450 2.75 -4.46 13.47
N ILE A 451 2.90 -3.34 12.74
CA ILE A 451 3.47 -2.09 13.28
C ILE A 451 2.33 -1.11 13.53
N ALA A 452 1.96 -0.89 14.80
CA ALA A 452 1.06 0.18 15.17
C ALA A 452 1.84 1.48 15.31
N ALA A 453 1.33 2.58 14.76
CA ALA A 453 2.11 3.83 14.70
C ALA A 453 1.25 5.09 14.58
N ILE A 454 1.82 6.20 15.00
CA ILE A 454 1.43 7.55 14.58
C ILE A 454 2.42 8.02 13.52
N ILE A 455 1.91 8.32 12.33
CA ILE A 455 2.69 8.82 11.19
C ILE A 455 2.21 10.24 10.88
N ASN A 456 3.14 11.20 10.88
CA ASN A 456 2.79 12.58 10.61
C ASN A 456 2.71 12.89 9.09
N PRO A 457 2.23 14.07 8.69
CA PRO A 457 2.11 14.47 7.28
C PRO A 457 3.40 14.49 6.46
N LEU A 458 4.57 14.40 7.08
CA LEU A 458 5.86 14.22 6.41
C LEU A 458 6.18 12.74 6.13
N GLY A 459 5.34 11.79 6.58
CA GLY A 459 5.64 10.37 6.56
C GLY A 459 6.56 9.92 7.71
N SER A 460 6.93 10.82 8.62
CA SER A 460 7.76 10.48 9.78
C SER A 460 6.95 9.77 10.85
N VAL A 461 7.50 8.69 11.39
CA VAL A 461 6.91 7.93 12.50
C VAL A 461 7.25 8.64 13.80
N GLU A 462 6.23 9.18 14.47
CA GLU A 462 6.42 9.87 15.75
C GLU A 462 6.52 8.90 16.93
N GLN A 463 5.66 7.89 16.92
CA GLN A 463 5.64 6.81 17.92
C GLN A 463 5.23 5.51 17.24
N ALA A 464 5.72 4.39 17.74
CA ALA A 464 5.33 3.06 17.24
C ALA A 464 5.39 1.98 18.33
N VAL A 465 4.47 1.00 18.21
CA VAL A 465 4.61 -0.34 18.77
C VAL A 465 5.14 -1.24 17.66
N ASN A 466 6.36 -1.73 17.84
CA ASN A 466 7.05 -2.50 16.83
C ASN A 466 6.42 -3.88 16.60
N PHE A 467 6.65 -4.43 15.42
CA PHE A 467 6.30 -5.79 15.04
C PHE A 467 6.67 -6.83 16.11
N GLY A 468 5.75 -7.74 16.44
CA GLY A 468 5.94 -8.77 17.45
C GLY A 468 5.86 -8.29 18.91
N LYS A 469 5.46 -7.04 19.14
CA LYS A 469 5.23 -6.48 20.46
C LYS A 469 3.78 -6.05 20.64
N SER A 470 3.31 -6.01 21.90
CA SER A 470 2.01 -5.46 22.29
C SER A 470 2.21 -4.22 23.16
N GLY A 471 1.30 -3.26 23.05
CA GLY A 471 1.32 -2.02 23.79
C GLY A 471 0.40 -0.97 23.19
N TYR A 472 0.53 0.25 23.63
CA TYR A 472 -0.21 1.38 23.07
C TYR A 472 0.68 2.59 22.89
N ILE A 473 0.22 3.51 22.08
CA ILE A 473 0.79 4.85 21.88
C ILE A 473 -0.32 5.89 21.99
N ASP A 474 -0.01 7.04 22.59
CA ASP A 474 -0.97 8.12 22.80
C ASP A 474 -0.67 9.28 21.84
N PHE A 475 -1.68 9.68 21.09
CA PHE A 475 -1.65 10.84 20.23
C PHE A 475 -2.53 11.94 20.82
N LYS A 476 -1.95 13.11 21.08
CA LYS A 476 -2.64 14.25 21.68
C LYS A 476 -2.35 15.55 20.97
N GLU A 477 -1.22 15.65 20.30
CA GLU A 477 -0.77 16.87 19.65
C GLU A 477 -0.67 16.66 18.14
N ARG A 478 -1.14 17.60 17.37
CA ARG A 478 -0.97 17.61 15.91
C ARG A 478 -0.40 18.94 15.42
N ARG A 479 0.29 18.88 14.29
CA ARG A 479 0.62 20.07 13.51
C ARG A 479 -0.26 20.12 12.29
N GLN A 480 -0.88 21.26 12.04
CA GLN A 480 -1.69 21.43 10.83
C GLN A 480 -0.81 21.91 9.68
N ILE A 481 -1.01 21.29 8.51
CA ILE A 481 -0.52 21.78 7.24
C ILE A 481 -1.70 21.98 6.28
N GLN A 482 -1.48 22.87 5.31
CA GLN A 482 -2.48 23.06 4.25
C GLN A 482 -2.68 21.77 3.45
N PRO A 483 -3.89 21.52 2.92
CA PRO A 483 -4.16 20.40 2.04
C PRO A 483 -3.15 20.35 0.89
N THR A 484 -2.58 19.17 0.66
CA THR A 484 -1.59 18.96 -0.39
C THR A 484 -2.20 19.15 -1.80
N ILE A 485 -1.37 19.43 -2.79
CA ILE A 485 -1.82 19.50 -4.18
C ILE A 485 -2.39 18.15 -4.59
N PHE A 486 -1.71 17.06 -4.23
CA PHE A 486 -2.19 15.72 -4.55
C PHE A 486 -3.53 15.38 -3.87
N SER A 487 -3.76 15.82 -2.62
CA SER A 487 -5.04 15.58 -1.95
C SER A 487 -6.23 16.28 -2.63
N LYS A 488 -5.98 17.39 -3.35
CA LYS A 488 -7.02 18.12 -4.10
C LYS A 488 -7.31 17.50 -5.47
N TYR A 489 -6.28 17.05 -6.18
CA TYR A 489 -6.42 16.65 -7.58
C TYR A 489 -6.26 15.14 -7.81
N GLY A 490 -5.69 14.41 -6.84
CA GLY A 490 -5.48 12.97 -6.91
C GLY A 490 -4.69 12.55 -8.15
N ASN A 491 -5.03 11.39 -8.69
CA ASN A 491 -4.35 10.82 -9.86
C ASN A 491 -4.59 11.58 -11.19
N LYS A 492 -5.37 12.69 -11.22
CA LYS A 492 -5.43 13.59 -12.38
C LYS A 492 -4.05 14.18 -12.69
N ILE A 493 -3.21 14.39 -11.65
CA ILE A 493 -1.84 14.88 -11.81
C ILE A 493 -0.99 13.86 -12.58
N PHE A 494 -1.17 12.57 -12.32
CA PHE A 494 -0.49 11.53 -13.10
C PHE A 494 -0.90 11.59 -14.59
N GLY A 495 -2.18 11.86 -14.88
CA GLY A 495 -2.63 12.11 -16.26
C GLY A 495 -1.91 13.28 -16.94
N LEU A 496 -1.69 14.38 -16.21
CA LEU A 496 -0.90 15.52 -16.73
C LEU A 496 0.56 15.13 -16.99
N LEU A 497 1.17 14.33 -16.13
CA LEU A 497 2.52 13.83 -16.34
C LEU A 497 2.62 12.91 -17.57
N ILE A 498 1.62 12.07 -17.82
CA ILE A 498 1.52 11.27 -19.05
C ILE A 498 1.54 12.20 -20.28
N LEU A 499 0.71 13.24 -20.30
CA LEU A 499 0.67 14.22 -21.41
C LEU A 499 2.03 14.93 -21.61
N LEU A 500 2.69 15.30 -20.52
CA LEU A 500 4.03 15.88 -20.56
C LEU A 500 5.05 14.91 -21.20
N TYR A 501 5.05 13.64 -20.79
CA TYR A 501 5.96 12.64 -21.37
C TYR A 501 5.68 12.43 -22.87
N ILE A 502 4.42 12.35 -23.26
CA ILE A 502 4.02 12.27 -24.68
C ILE A 502 4.57 13.47 -25.46
N PHE A 503 4.37 14.67 -24.94
CA PHE A 503 4.90 15.89 -25.55
C PHE A 503 6.43 15.84 -25.70
N LEU A 504 7.16 15.45 -24.66
CA LEU A 504 8.61 15.31 -24.69
C LEU A 504 9.08 14.25 -25.71
N ILE A 505 8.38 13.10 -25.79
CA ILE A 505 8.68 12.05 -26.77
C ILE A 505 8.59 12.60 -28.20
N PHE A 506 7.51 13.33 -28.53
CA PHE A 506 7.35 13.93 -29.85
C PHE A 506 8.39 15.02 -30.13
N SER A 507 8.67 15.89 -29.14
CA SER A 507 9.66 16.96 -29.26
C SER A 507 11.05 16.40 -29.53
N PHE A 508 11.53 15.46 -28.72
CA PHE A 508 12.84 14.83 -28.91
C PHE A 508 12.90 13.99 -30.19
N ASN A 509 11.78 13.41 -30.65
CA ASN A 509 11.78 12.67 -31.91
C ASN A 509 11.90 13.57 -33.16
N ARG A 510 11.41 14.82 -33.09
CA ARG A 510 11.47 15.79 -34.18
C ARG A 510 12.79 16.56 -34.27
N ILE A 511 13.54 16.73 -33.18
CA ILE A 511 14.82 17.45 -33.18
C ILE A 511 15.75 16.73 -34.15
N LYS A 512 16.22 17.45 -35.24
CA LYS A 512 17.21 16.89 -36.17
C LYS A 512 18.52 16.63 -35.41
N ASN A 513 19.17 15.50 -35.68
CA ASN A 513 20.54 15.26 -35.22
C ASN A 513 21.44 16.20 -36.07
N GLU A 514 21.83 17.32 -35.50
CA GLU A 514 22.95 18.12 -35.97
C GLU A 514 24.25 17.52 -35.48
#